data_d5c103ab00f2dcf377f2109d745ecc4f
#
_entry.id   d5c103ab00f2dcf377f2109d745ecc4f
#
_cell.length_a   1.000
_cell.length_b   1.000
_cell.length_c   1.000
_cell.angle_alpha   90.00
_cell.angle_beta   90.00
_cell.angle_gamma   90.00
#
_symmetry.space_group_name_H-M   'P 1'
#
loop_
_entity.id
_entity.type
_entity.pdbx_description
1 polymer ?
#
loop_
_entity_poly.entity_id
_entity_poly.type
_entity_poly.pdbx_seq_one_letter_code
_entity_poly.pdbx_strand_id
1 'polypeptide(L)'
;GFGVPSASGQGSSLGRATGDAASTQGRAWVIKPRVSLTETWTNNANINRSSDSSQNEFITELAPGIRIDARTARLKAYLDYSLRGQFYASESDNNRSQNSLNTFGTFEAVDNWLFLDFNGLIAQQTISAFGTQSTSNTMINNNSTETASYTLSPYIRGQLAGSVEYSLRYSQSTTRSDSGAVSDIDYSQWNGQLRGSTPFRNLRWTIDGNQQTTDYSRGRKTDAELV
;
A
#
# COMPACT_ATOMS: atom_id res chain seq x y z
N GLY A 1 47.64 -14.15 -44.51
CA GLY A 1 47.30 -13.16 -43.54
C GLY A 1 46.41 -12.12 -44.14
N PHE A 2 45.12 -12.10 -43.75
CA PHE A 2 44.22 -11.01 -44.10
C PHE A 2 43.91 -10.26 -42.82
N GLY A 3 44.41 -9.02 -42.74
CA GLY A 3 44.16 -8.11 -41.65
C GLY A 3 42.75 -7.48 -41.78
N VAL A 4 42.01 -7.47 -40.68
CA VAL A 4 40.73 -6.78 -40.55
C VAL A 4 40.98 -5.41 -39.90
N PRO A 5 40.49 -4.31 -40.43
CA PRO A 5 40.67 -3.01 -39.76
C PRO A 5 39.67 -2.86 -38.62
N SER A 6 40.20 -2.53 -37.44
CA SER A 6 39.43 -2.15 -36.27
C SER A 6 38.86 -0.75 -36.47
N ALA A 7 37.53 -0.65 -36.50
CA ALA A 7 36.80 0.62 -36.43
C ALA A 7 36.69 1.05 -34.96
N SER A 8 37.45 2.06 -34.57
CA SER A 8 37.29 2.77 -33.30
C SER A 8 36.08 3.74 -33.38
N GLY A 9 34.93 3.30 -32.87
CA GLY A 9 33.78 4.18 -32.68
C GLY A 9 33.99 5.03 -31.42
N GLN A 10 34.21 6.34 -31.59
CA GLN A 10 34.13 7.31 -30.50
C GLN A 10 32.69 7.46 -30.04
N GLY A 11 32.35 6.88 -28.93
CA GLY A 11 31.12 7.17 -28.21
C GLY A 11 31.20 8.55 -27.56
N SER A 12 30.39 9.49 -28.05
CA SER A 12 30.17 10.77 -27.43
C SER A 12 29.58 10.58 -26.02
N SER A 13 30.32 10.98 -25.01
CA SER A 13 29.90 11.11 -23.64
C SER A 13 28.80 12.18 -23.56
N LEU A 14 27.54 11.77 -23.56
CA LEU A 14 26.43 12.62 -23.13
C LEU A 14 26.59 12.92 -21.65
N GLY A 15 26.54 14.21 -21.33
CA GLY A 15 26.81 14.78 -20.06
C GLY A 15 26.12 14.06 -18.90
N ARG A 16 26.92 13.63 -17.98
CA ARG A 16 26.51 13.19 -16.65
C ARG A 16 25.89 14.40 -15.96
N ALA A 17 24.58 14.45 -15.91
CA ALA A 17 23.88 15.31 -14.98
C ALA A 17 24.30 14.85 -13.58
N THR A 18 25.23 15.56 -12.98
CA THR A 18 25.52 15.51 -11.56
C THR A 18 24.36 16.18 -10.85
N GLY A 19 23.22 15.48 -10.81
CA GLY A 19 22.19 15.77 -9.83
C GLY A 19 22.79 15.42 -8.48
N ASP A 20 22.98 16.42 -7.64
CA ASP A 20 23.36 16.29 -6.24
C ASP A 20 22.58 15.16 -5.58
N ALA A 21 23.21 14.01 -5.44
CA ALA A 21 22.88 13.04 -4.42
C ALA A 21 23.32 13.64 -3.08
N ALA A 22 22.69 14.75 -2.68
CA ALA A 22 22.85 15.31 -1.36
C ALA A 22 22.46 14.20 -0.40
N SER A 23 23.44 13.74 0.35
CA SER A 23 23.38 12.73 1.38
C SER A 23 22.09 12.84 2.20
N THR A 24 21.16 11.92 1.98
CA THR A 24 19.93 11.77 2.77
C THR A 24 20.22 11.15 4.15
N GLN A 25 21.48 10.97 4.50
CA GLN A 25 21.91 10.56 5.82
C GLN A 25 21.77 11.72 6.80
N GLY A 26 20.73 11.66 7.63
CA GLY A 26 20.54 12.56 8.76
C GLY A 26 19.25 13.37 8.79
N ARG A 27 18.41 13.34 7.77
CA ARG A 27 17.11 14.05 7.82
C ARG A 27 16.05 13.18 8.49
N ALA A 28 15.45 13.69 9.58
CA ALA A 28 14.36 13.03 10.26
C ALA A 28 13.10 12.89 9.36
N TRP A 29 12.97 13.77 8.36
CA TRP A 29 11.88 13.79 7.39
C TRP A 29 12.42 13.99 5.98
N VAL A 30 11.94 13.19 5.06
CA VAL A 30 12.21 13.32 3.63
C VAL A 30 10.88 13.38 2.90
N ILE A 31 10.60 14.52 2.27
CA ILE A 31 9.36 14.75 1.51
C ILE A 31 9.73 14.90 0.05
N LYS A 32 9.12 14.08 -0.81
CA LYS A 32 9.36 14.03 -2.26
C LYS A 32 8.04 14.19 -3.00
N PRO A 33 7.65 15.40 -3.41
CA PRO A 33 6.54 15.58 -4.33
C PRO A 33 6.94 15.07 -5.71
N ARG A 34 5.95 14.59 -6.46
CA ARG A 34 6.11 14.16 -7.85
C ARG A 34 4.87 14.48 -8.65
N VAL A 35 5.03 14.61 -9.94
CA VAL A 35 3.93 14.69 -10.90
C VAL A 35 4.35 13.91 -12.13
N SER A 36 3.42 13.13 -12.69
CA SER A 36 3.60 12.49 -13.99
C SER A 36 2.46 12.88 -14.92
N LEU A 37 2.79 13.06 -16.19
CA LEU A 37 1.88 13.26 -17.29
C LEU A 37 2.14 12.14 -18.29
N THR A 38 1.09 11.44 -18.67
CA THR A 38 1.16 10.35 -19.65
C THR A 38 0.07 10.57 -20.68
N GLU A 39 0.46 10.46 -21.95
CA GLU A 39 -0.46 10.52 -23.09
C GLU A 39 -0.53 9.14 -23.72
N THR A 40 -1.75 8.64 -23.88
CA THR A 40 -2.00 7.34 -24.50
C THR A 40 -2.95 7.51 -25.67
N TRP A 41 -2.52 7.04 -26.83
CA TRP A 41 -3.40 6.89 -27.97
C TRP A 41 -3.79 5.42 -28.14
N THR A 42 -5.08 5.14 -28.27
CA THR A 42 -5.60 3.78 -28.44
C THR A 42 -6.78 3.77 -29.40
N ASN A 43 -6.95 2.67 -30.12
CA ASN A 43 -8.11 2.41 -30.96
C ASN A 43 -9.20 1.58 -30.26
N ASN A 44 -9.00 1.23 -28.99
CA ASN A 44 -9.92 0.44 -28.19
C ASN A 44 -9.82 0.83 -26.70
N ALA A 45 -10.36 2.01 -26.37
CA ALA A 45 -10.36 2.51 -24.98
C ALA A 45 -11.37 1.78 -24.08
N ASN A 46 -12.46 1.26 -24.64
CA ASN A 46 -13.56 0.67 -23.90
C ASN A 46 -13.69 -0.82 -24.20
N ILE A 47 -13.08 -1.64 -23.35
CA ILE A 47 -13.08 -3.12 -23.45
C ILE A 47 -14.42 -3.77 -23.09
N ASN A 48 -15.39 -3.00 -22.60
CA ASN A 48 -16.75 -3.50 -22.29
C ASN A 48 -17.68 -3.44 -23.52
N ARG A 49 -17.27 -2.78 -24.61
CA ARG A 49 -18.04 -2.75 -25.85
C ARG A 49 -17.68 -3.94 -26.75
N SER A 50 -18.68 -4.52 -27.36
CA SER A 50 -18.47 -5.52 -28.42
C SER A 50 -17.73 -4.90 -29.62
N SER A 51 -16.94 -5.70 -30.30
CA SER A 51 -15.89 -5.38 -31.27
C SER A 51 -16.29 -4.57 -32.54
N ASP A 52 -17.52 -4.11 -32.64
CA ASP A 52 -18.03 -3.45 -33.87
C ASP A 52 -17.94 -1.90 -33.83
N SER A 53 -17.40 -1.33 -32.77
CA SER A 53 -17.21 0.12 -32.63
C SER A 53 -15.87 0.47 -31.99
N SER A 54 -14.77 0.12 -32.69
CA SER A 54 -13.46 0.63 -32.30
C SER A 54 -13.41 2.15 -32.55
N GLN A 55 -13.32 2.93 -31.50
CA GLN A 55 -13.11 4.38 -31.58
C GLN A 55 -11.68 4.70 -31.18
N ASN A 56 -11.04 5.53 -31.97
CA ASN A 56 -9.76 6.11 -31.61
C ASN A 56 -9.95 7.05 -30.44
N GLU A 57 -9.15 6.88 -29.42
CA GLU A 57 -9.21 7.67 -28.20
C GLU A 57 -7.83 8.19 -27.84
N PHE A 58 -7.80 9.42 -27.38
CA PHE A 58 -6.63 10.06 -26.83
C PHE A 58 -6.87 10.29 -25.34
N ILE A 59 -6.04 9.68 -24.50
CA ILE A 59 -6.21 9.66 -23.06
C ILE A 59 -5.03 10.40 -22.42
N THR A 60 -5.36 11.49 -21.73
CA THR A 60 -4.40 12.24 -20.90
C THR A 60 -4.50 11.76 -19.46
N GLU A 61 -3.40 11.28 -18.92
CA GLU A 61 -3.29 10.93 -17.50
C GLU A 61 -2.39 11.92 -16.77
N LEU A 62 -2.92 12.57 -15.74
CA LEU A 62 -2.18 13.44 -14.84
C LEU A 62 -2.16 12.80 -13.44
N ALA A 63 -0.96 12.54 -12.90
CA ALA A 63 -0.82 11.91 -11.61
C ALA A 63 0.13 12.68 -10.68
N PRO A 64 -0.38 13.70 -9.95
CA PRO A 64 0.35 14.28 -8.83
C PRO A 64 0.46 13.27 -7.68
N GLY A 65 1.57 13.33 -6.96
CA GLY A 65 1.79 12.45 -5.81
C GLY A 65 2.82 13.01 -4.85
N ILE A 66 2.87 12.40 -3.67
CA ILE A 66 3.78 12.75 -2.61
C ILE A 66 4.28 11.50 -1.90
N ARG A 67 5.58 11.45 -1.66
CA ARG A 67 6.21 10.44 -0.80
C ARG A 67 6.80 11.12 0.42
N ILE A 68 6.55 10.53 1.59
CA ILE A 68 7.06 10.99 2.87
C ILE A 68 7.72 9.81 3.58
N ASP A 69 8.98 9.98 3.94
CA ASP A 69 9.72 9.08 4.81
C ASP A 69 10.04 9.81 6.11
N ALA A 70 9.57 9.30 7.24
CA ALA A 70 9.83 9.85 8.57
C ALA A 70 10.66 8.85 9.38
N ARG A 71 11.76 9.32 9.97
CA ARG A 71 12.66 8.53 10.83
C ARG A 71 13.14 9.37 11.99
N THR A 72 12.27 9.54 12.97
CA THR A 72 12.57 10.24 14.22
C THR A 72 12.81 9.24 15.35
N ALA A 73 13.15 9.72 16.55
CA ALA A 73 13.30 8.86 17.72
C ALA A 73 12.00 8.10 18.06
N ARG A 74 10.84 8.71 17.87
CA ARG A 74 9.53 8.17 18.25
C ARG A 74 8.63 7.77 17.07
N LEU A 75 8.90 8.24 15.85
CA LEU A 75 8.09 7.96 14.68
C LEU A 75 8.97 7.38 13.57
N LYS A 76 8.61 6.20 13.11
CA LYS A 76 9.13 5.59 11.88
C LYS A 76 7.94 5.36 10.97
N ALA A 77 7.85 6.10 9.87
CA ALA A 77 6.70 6.07 9.00
C ALA A 77 7.07 6.26 7.53
N TYR A 78 6.28 5.67 6.69
CA TYR A 78 6.32 5.79 5.25
C TYR A 78 4.92 6.14 4.74
N LEU A 79 4.84 7.06 3.80
CA LEU A 79 3.63 7.38 3.07
C LEU A 79 3.98 7.61 1.60
N ASP A 80 3.24 6.97 0.72
CA ASP A 80 3.26 7.21 -0.72
C ASP A 80 1.81 7.36 -1.18
N TYR A 81 1.43 8.57 -1.59
CA TYR A 81 0.10 8.87 -2.09
C TYR A 81 0.19 9.44 -3.50
N SER A 82 -0.72 9.04 -4.36
CA SER A 82 -0.94 9.66 -5.66
C SER A 82 -2.42 9.69 -6.03
N LEU A 83 -2.83 10.81 -6.62
CA LEU A 83 -4.12 10.98 -7.27
C LEU A 83 -3.89 10.92 -8.77
N ARG A 84 -4.58 10.03 -9.47
CA ARG A 84 -4.48 9.87 -10.91
C ARG A 84 -5.79 10.33 -11.56
N GLY A 85 -5.74 11.40 -12.34
CA GLY A 85 -6.86 11.85 -13.19
C GLY A 85 -6.68 11.34 -14.60
N GLN A 86 -7.70 10.73 -15.18
CA GLN A 86 -7.74 10.26 -16.55
C GLN A 86 -8.81 11.03 -17.31
N PHE A 87 -8.40 11.65 -18.41
CA PHE A 87 -9.23 12.51 -19.24
C PHE A 87 -9.27 11.93 -20.67
N TYR A 88 -10.47 11.63 -21.12
CA TYR A 88 -10.76 11.06 -22.43
C TYR A 88 -11.21 12.15 -23.37
N ALA A 89 -10.54 12.31 -24.53
CA ALA A 89 -10.79 13.42 -25.44
C ALA A 89 -12.14 13.29 -26.17
N SER A 90 -12.53 12.07 -26.56
CA SER A 90 -13.77 11.80 -27.29
C SER A 90 -14.91 11.34 -26.40
N GLU A 91 -14.59 10.68 -25.28
CA GLU A 91 -15.56 10.10 -24.34
C GLU A 91 -15.40 10.73 -22.94
N SER A 92 -15.63 12.03 -22.79
CA SER A 92 -15.46 12.78 -21.55
C SER A 92 -16.30 12.26 -20.37
N ASP A 93 -17.41 11.57 -20.64
CA ASP A 93 -18.25 10.92 -19.61
C ASP A 93 -17.49 9.79 -18.88
N ASN A 94 -16.41 9.31 -19.46
CA ASN A 94 -15.54 8.29 -18.85
C ASN A 94 -14.37 8.89 -18.04
N ASN A 95 -14.30 10.21 -17.92
CA ASN A 95 -13.31 10.86 -17.07
C ASN A 95 -13.43 10.33 -15.65
N ARG A 96 -12.30 9.94 -15.08
CA ARG A 96 -12.27 9.35 -13.73
C ARG A 96 -11.03 9.75 -12.97
N SER A 97 -11.15 9.68 -11.66
CA SER A 97 -10.03 9.80 -10.75
C SER A 97 -9.82 8.51 -9.98
N GLN A 98 -8.59 8.18 -9.69
CA GLN A 98 -8.21 7.01 -8.91
C GLN A 98 -7.22 7.43 -7.84
N ASN A 99 -7.44 6.97 -6.61
CA ASN A 99 -6.50 7.16 -5.52
C ASN A 99 -5.58 5.94 -5.39
N SER A 100 -4.36 6.19 -4.99
CA SER A 100 -3.42 5.16 -4.57
C SER A 100 -2.72 5.64 -3.32
N LEU A 101 -2.78 4.85 -2.27
CA LEU A 101 -2.12 5.11 -1.00
C LEU A 101 -1.39 3.86 -0.55
N ASN A 102 -0.16 4.02 -0.14
CA ASN A 102 0.57 3.03 0.63
C ASN A 102 1.22 3.75 1.81
N THR A 103 0.78 3.44 3.02
CA THR A 103 1.32 4.02 4.23
C THR A 103 1.46 2.97 5.32
N PHE A 104 2.51 3.06 6.07
CA PHE A 104 2.73 2.25 7.27
C PHE A 104 3.69 2.95 8.21
N GLY A 105 3.60 2.62 9.48
CA GLY A 105 4.53 3.16 10.44
C GLY A 105 4.27 2.69 11.85
N THR A 106 5.21 3.06 12.72
CA THR A 106 5.16 2.84 14.16
C THR A 106 5.42 4.16 14.87
N PHE A 107 4.55 4.52 15.77
CA PHE A 107 4.70 5.64 16.69
C PHE A 107 4.89 5.14 18.12
N GLU A 108 5.95 5.56 18.78
CA GLU A 108 6.23 5.29 20.18
C GLU A 108 5.64 6.42 21.04
N ALA A 109 4.45 6.17 21.59
CA ALA A 109 3.72 7.17 22.38
C ALA A 109 4.31 7.35 23.79
N VAL A 110 4.73 6.24 24.40
CA VAL A 110 5.45 6.23 25.69
C VAL A 110 6.70 5.39 25.53
N ASP A 111 7.83 5.94 25.95
CA ASP A 111 9.15 5.35 25.79
C ASP A 111 9.17 3.86 26.20
N ASN A 112 9.53 3.00 25.24
CA ASN A 112 9.68 1.56 25.40
C ASN A 112 8.45 0.82 25.94
N TRP A 113 7.28 1.47 26.03
CA TRP A 113 6.10 0.88 26.65
C TRP A 113 4.86 0.88 25.77
N LEU A 114 4.42 2.05 25.24
CA LEU A 114 3.21 2.17 24.45
C LEU A 114 3.56 2.54 23.01
N PHE A 115 3.11 1.73 22.09
CA PHE A 115 3.34 1.87 20.67
C PHE A 115 2.01 1.87 19.90
N LEU A 116 2.03 2.51 18.75
CA LEU A 116 0.93 2.52 17.80
C LEU A 116 1.46 2.18 16.42
N ASP A 117 1.10 1.00 15.91
CA ASP A 117 1.35 0.66 14.52
C ASP A 117 0.14 1.08 13.68
N PHE A 118 0.41 1.61 12.49
CA PHE A 118 -0.62 1.94 11.53
C PHE A 118 -0.21 1.49 10.13
N ASN A 119 -1.22 1.14 9.34
CA ASN A 119 -1.07 0.73 7.95
C ASN A 119 -2.28 1.23 7.18
N GLY A 120 -2.07 1.66 5.93
CA GLY A 120 -3.14 2.09 5.03
C GLY A 120 -2.78 1.76 3.60
N LEU A 121 -3.73 1.18 2.89
CA LEU A 121 -3.62 0.84 1.48
C LEU A 121 -4.88 1.25 0.74
N ILE A 122 -4.74 2.05 -0.31
CA ILE A 122 -5.79 2.30 -1.31
C ILE A 122 -5.26 1.81 -2.65
N ALA A 123 -5.97 0.89 -3.26
CA ALA A 123 -5.58 0.31 -4.53
C ALA A 123 -6.80 -0.11 -5.36
N GLN A 124 -6.62 -0.13 -6.68
CA GLN A 124 -7.60 -0.71 -7.59
C GLN A 124 -7.53 -2.23 -7.52
N GLN A 125 -8.67 -2.88 -7.36
CA GLN A 125 -8.79 -4.33 -7.32
C GLN A 125 -9.78 -4.83 -8.38
N THR A 126 -9.53 -6.02 -8.91
CA THR A 126 -10.45 -6.72 -9.80
C THR A 126 -11.61 -7.30 -9.00
N ILE A 127 -12.85 -7.03 -9.41
CA ILE A 127 -14.07 -7.50 -8.76
C ILE A 127 -14.23 -9.03 -8.93
N SER A 128 -13.99 -9.52 -10.14
CA SER A 128 -14.13 -10.94 -10.49
C SER A 128 -12.97 -11.43 -11.34
N ALA A 129 -12.40 -12.57 -10.94
CA ALA A 129 -11.35 -13.23 -11.72
C ALA A 129 -11.83 -13.72 -13.11
N PHE A 130 -13.14 -13.91 -13.26
CA PHE A 130 -13.79 -14.37 -14.52
C PHE A 130 -14.38 -13.20 -15.33
N GLY A 131 -14.30 -11.98 -14.82
CA GLY A 131 -14.72 -10.78 -15.53
C GLY A 131 -13.67 -10.32 -16.54
N THR A 132 -14.02 -9.25 -17.28
CA THR A 132 -13.08 -8.64 -18.24
C THR A 132 -11.82 -8.18 -17.53
N GLN A 133 -10.67 -8.66 -18.00
CA GLN A 133 -9.36 -8.28 -17.46
C GLN A 133 -8.77 -7.15 -18.30
N SER A 134 -8.30 -6.10 -17.63
CA SER A 134 -7.57 -5.01 -18.30
C SER A 134 -6.07 -5.16 -18.04
N THR A 135 -5.28 -4.99 -19.08
CA THR A 135 -3.81 -4.95 -18.98
C THR A 135 -3.28 -3.56 -18.63
N SER A 136 -4.15 -2.54 -18.64
CA SER A 136 -3.79 -1.16 -18.35
C SER A 136 -4.88 -0.46 -17.53
N ASN A 137 -4.46 0.38 -16.58
CA ASN A 137 -5.38 1.21 -15.79
C ASN A 137 -6.05 2.32 -16.61
N THR A 138 -5.59 2.60 -17.83
CA THR A 138 -6.18 3.58 -18.74
C THR A 138 -7.38 3.05 -19.51
N MET A 139 -7.57 1.73 -19.57
CA MET A 139 -8.72 1.13 -20.22
C MET A 139 -9.96 1.18 -19.32
N ILE A 140 -11.10 1.55 -19.89
CA ILE A 140 -12.39 1.54 -19.19
C ILE A 140 -12.77 0.09 -18.92
N ASN A 141 -12.85 -0.24 -17.63
CA ASN A 141 -13.16 -1.60 -17.17
C ASN A 141 -14.12 -1.56 -15.98
N ASN A 142 -15.31 -2.13 -16.13
CA ASN A 142 -16.30 -2.22 -15.07
C ASN A 142 -16.02 -3.35 -14.08
N ASN A 143 -14.97 -4.17 -14.33
CA ASN A 143 -14.54 -5.25 -13.45
C ASN A 143 -13.44 -4.81 -12.46
N SER A 144 -13.34 -3.54 -12.17
CA SER A 144 -12.39 -2.99 -11.18
C SER A 144 -13.09 -2.06 -10.21
N THR A 145 -12.62 -2.06 -8.98
CA THR A 145 -13.09 -1.17 -7.91
C THR A 145 -11.93 -0.66 -7.10
N GLU A 146 -12.07 0.55 -6.56
CA GLU A 146 -11.14 1.06 -5.57
C GLU A 146 -11.47 0.44 -4.20
N THR A 147 -10.45 -0.07 -3.55
CA THR A 147 -10.55 -0.64 -2.21
C THR A 147 -9.58 0.08 -1.29
N ALA A 148 -10.10 0.54 -0.15
CA ALA A 148 -9.36 1.19 0.91
C ALA A 148 -9.31 0.30 2.15
N SER A 149 -8.12 -0.05 2.61
CA SER A 149 -7.90 -0.82 3.83
C SER A 149 -7.03 -0.03 4.80
N TYR A 150 -7.48 0.07 6.04
CA TYR A 150 -6.76 0.76 7.11
C TYR A 150 -6.68 -0.14 8.33
N THR A 151 -5.50 -0.21 8.93
CA THR A 151 -5.27 -0.94 10.17
C THR A 151 -4.59 -0.04 11.19
N LEU A 152 -5.11 -0.06 12.41
CA LEU A 152 -4.55 0.62 13.57
C LEU A 152 -4.33 -0.39 14.68
N SER A 153 -3.13 -0.43 15.24
CA SER A 153 -2.75 -1.44 16.22
C SER A 153 -1.97 -0.83 17.39
N PRO A 154 -2.67 -0.29 18.41
CA PRO A 154 -2.01 0.07 19.66
C PRO A 154 -1.55 -1.17 20.40
N TYR A 155 -0.37 -1.11 21.00
CA TYR A 155 0.14 -2.18 21.85
C TYR A 155 1.05 -1.68 22.95
N ILE A 156 1.04 -2.42 24.04
CA ILE A 156 1.97 -2.24 25.14
C ILE A 156 2.88 -3.46 25.25
N ARG A 157 4.09 -3.23 25.69
CA ARG A 157 5.06 -4.29 26.00
C ARG A 157 5.95 -3.85 27.16
N GLY A 158 6.44 -4.83 27.90
CA GLY A 158 7.34 -4.54 29.00
C GLY A 158 7.80 -5.80 29.69
N GLN A 159 8.42 -5.63 30.85
CA GLN A 159 8.90 -6.71 31.69
C GLN A 159 8.33 -6.56 33.09
N LEU A 160 7.86 -7.66 33.66
CA LEU A 160 7.42 -7.80 35.06
C LEU A 160 8.50 -8.55 35.85
N ALA A 161 8.88 -8.01 36.99
CA ALA A 161 9.83 -8.64 37.90
C ALA A 161 11.16 -9.10 37.28
N GLY A 162 11.57 -8.46 36.15
CA GLY A 162 12.84 -8.73 35.47
C GLY A 162 12.93 -10.06 34.72
N SER A 163 11.92 -10.93 34.79
CA SER A 163 11.97 -12.27 34.19
C SER A 163 10.77 -12.63 33.33
N VAL A 164 9.68 -11.85 33.39
CA VAL A 164 8.46 -12.09 32.64
C VAL A 164 8.25 -10.93 31.66
N GLU A 165 8.33 -11.22 30.37
CA GLU A 165 7.96 -10.29 29.32
C GLU A 165 6.46 -10.37 29.05
N TYR A 166 5.82 -9.24 28.86
CA TYR A 166 4.43 -9.17 28.46
C TYR A 166 4.26 -8.30 27.22
N SER A 167 3.28 -8.64 26.41
CA SER A 167 2.76 -7.79 25.36
C SER A 167 1.25 -7.95 25.25
N LEU A 168 0.56 -6.84 25.01
CA LEU A 168 -0.87 -6.81 24.71
C LEU A 168 -1.09 -5.89 23.53
N ARG A 169 -1.66 -6.42 22.45
CA ARG A 169 -1.94 -5.71 21.20
C ARG A 169 -3.42 -5.76 20.91
N TYR A 170 -4.00 -4.63 20.60
CA TYR A 170 -5.29 -4.52 19.93
C TYR A 170 -5.06 -4.12 18.47
N SER A 171 -5.77 -4.72 17.55
CA SER A 171 -5.71 -4.37 16.13
C SER A 171 -7.13 -4.18 15.62
N GLN A 172 -7.37 -3.03 14.98
CA GLN A 172 -8.60 -2.72 14.27
C GLN A 172 -8.27 -2.53 12.80
N SER A 173 -8.91 -3.31 11.94
CA SER A 173 -8.79 -3.19 10.49
C SER A 173 -10.14 -2.91 9.87
N THR A 174 -10.19 -2.01 8.93
CA THR A 174 -11.38 -1.61 8.18
C THR A 174 -11.07 -1.67 6.70
N THR A 175 -11.88 -2.38 5.95
CA THR A 175 -11.79 -2.42 4.48
C THR A 175 -13.10 -1.93 3.89
N ARG A 176 -13.01 -0.97 2.98
CA ARG A 176 -14.14 -0.36 2.27
C ARG A 176 -13.92 -0.47 0.76
N SER A 177 -14.99 -0.65 0.01
CA SER A 177 -14.98 -0.71 -1.44
C SER A 177 -15.98 0.28 -2.03
N ASP A 178 -15.58 0.98 -3.07
CA ASP A 178 -16.47 1.93 -3.78
C ASP A 178 -17.62 1.23 -4.52
N SER A 179 -17.42 -0.01 -4.92
CA SER A 179 -18.46 -0.79 -5.57
C SER A 179 -19.19 -1.67 -4.55
N GLY A 180 -20.51 -1.68 -4.53
CA GLY A 180 -21.30 -2.62 -3.72
C GLY A 180 -21.10 -4.09 -4.09
N ALA A 181 -20.22 -4.42 -5.03
CA ALA A 181 -19.89 -5.77 -5.44
C ALA A 181 -18.92 -6.47 -4.46
N VAL A 182 -18.13 -5.70 -3.71
CA VAL A 182 -17.23 -6.20 -2.67
C VAL A 182 -17.78 -5.77 -1.31
N SER A 183 -17.88 -6.71 -0.36
CA SER A 183 -18.40 -6.39 0.98
C SER A 183 -17.36 -5.58 1.76
N ASP A 184 -17.85 -4.61 2.53
CA ASP A 184 -17.06 -3.95 3.55
C ASP A 184 -16.79 -4.92 4.69
N ILE A 185 -15.61 -4.81 5.29
CA ILE A 185 -15.16 -5.71 6.35
C ILE A 185 -14.59 -4.85 7.48
N ASP A 186 -15.09 -5.09 8.69
CA ASP A 186 -14.50 -4.58 9.92
C ASP A 186 -13.97 -5.77 10.72
N TYR A 187 -12.70 -5.71 11.05
CA TYR A 187 -11.99 -6.76 11.77
C TYR A 187 -11.33 -6.18 13.02
N SER A 188 -11.55 -6.80 14.15
CA SER A 188 -10.87 -6.46 15.39
C SER A 188 -10.25 -7.68 16.05
N GLN A 189 -9.07 -7.50 16.65
CA GLN A 189 -8.33 -8.58 17.28
C GLN A 189 -7.60 -8.09 18.52
N TRP A 190 -7.67 -8.90 19.58
CA TRP A 190 -6.81 -8.82 20.74
C TRP A 190 -5.79 -9.94 20.73
N ASN A 191 -4.54 -9.61 20.99
CA ASN A 191 -3.45 -10.56 21.19
C ASN A 191 -2.74 -10.25 22.48
N GLY A 192 -2.69 -11.21 23.39
CA GLY A 192 -1.93 -11.15 24.62
C GLY A 192 -0.85 -12.21 24.64
N GLN A 193 0.34 -11.86 25.10
CA GLN A 193 1.44 -12.79 25.25
C GLN A 193 2.18 -12.53 26.55
N LEU A 194 2.47 -13.61 27.27
CA LEU A 194 3.35 -13.65 28.41
C LEU A 194 4.48 -14.65 28.16
N ARG A 195 5.70 -14.24 28.36
CA ARG A 195 6.89 -15.11 28.26
C ARG A 195 7.69 -15.03 29.55
N GLY A 196 8.13 -16.16 30.00
CA GLY A 196 8.99 -16.21 31.19
C GLY A 196 10.01 -17.31 31.14
N SER A 197 10.99 -17.23 32.06
CA SER A 197 11.95 -18.27 32.33
C SER A 197 11.95 -18.58 33.83
N THR A 198 12.08 -19.85 34.16
CA THR A 198 12.25 -20.24 35.57
C THR A 198 13.72 -20.17 36.00
N PRO A 199 14.02 -20.03 37.31
CA PRO A 199 15.37 -20.11 37.82
C PRO A 199 16.07 -21.47 37.55
N PHE A 200 15.28 -22.52 37.30
CA PHE A 200 15.78 -23.81 36.84
C PHE A 200 16.21 -23.66 35.38
N ARG A 201 17.51 -23.75 35.15
CA ARG A 201 18.13 -23.61 33.84
C ARG A 201 17.36 -24.41 32.80
N ASN A 202 16.90 -23.76 31.73
CA ASN A 202 16.32 -24.26 30.50
C ASN A 202 14.79 -24.40 30.42
N LEU A 203 13.99 -24.07 31.40
CA LEU A 203 12.55 -24.03 31.24
C LEU A 203 12.09 -22.61 30.83
N ARG A 204 11.69 -22.46 29.59
CA ARG A 204 10.99 -21.27 29.07
C ARG A 204 9.52 -21.62 28.89
N TRP A 205 8.66 -20.69 29.21
CA TRP A 205 7.23 -20.84 29.03
C TRP A 205 6.67 -19.63 28.29
N THR A 206 5.61 -19.84 27.49
CA THR A 206 4.87 -18.81 26.81
C THR A 206 3.39 -19.11 26.98
N ILE A 207 2.62 -18.07 27.27
CA ILE A 207 1.16 -18.10 27.31
C ILE A 207 0.70 -17.09 26.26
N ASP A 208 -0.09 -17.55 25.31
CA ASP A 208 -0.67 -16.73 24.26
C ASP A 208 -2.19 -16.77 24.37
N GLY A 209 -2.83 -15.61 24.26
CA GLY A 209 -4.28 -15.47 24.18
C GLY A 209 -4.64 -14.64 22.94
N ASN A 210 -5.68 -15.06 22.21
CA ASN A 210 -6.15 -14.37 21.03
C ASN A 210 -7.68 -14.36 21.01
N GLN A 211 -8.26 -13.21 20.74
CA GLN A 211 -9.68 -13.03 20.47
C GLN A 211 -9.84 -12.20 19.21
N GLN A 212 -10.73 -12.62 18.29
CA GLN A 212 -10.99 -11.87 17.07
C GLN A 212 -12.50 -11.78 16.80
N THR A 213 -12.90 -10.67 16.20
CA THR A 213 -14.26 -10.42 15.75
C THR A 213 -14.22 -9.87 14.33
N THR A 214 -15.07 -10.39 13.45
CA THR A 214 -15.18 -9.92 12.07
C THR A 214 -16.64 -9.61 11.76
N ASP A 215 -16.88 -8.39 11.33
CA ASP A 215 -18.19 -7.91 10.89
C ASP A 215 -18.17 -7.67 9.38
N TYR A 216 -19.16 -8.19 8.67
CA TYR A 216 -19.36 -7.98 7.24
C TYR A 216 -20.58 -7.09 7.01
N SER A 217 -20.50 -6.13 6.11
CA SER A 217 -21.59 -5.18 5.81
C SER A 217 -22.89 -5.84 5.29
N ARG A 218 -22.82 -7.12 4.91
CA ARG A 218 -23.99 -7.93 4.47
C ARG A 218 -24.52 -8.90 5.52
N GLY A 219 -24.37 -8.61 6.80
CA GLY A 219 -25.15 -9.23 7.88
C GLY A 219 -24.66 -10.57 8.39
N ARG A 220 -23.41 -10.95 8.21
CA ARG A 220 -22.84 -12.14 8.86
C ARG A 220 -21.77 -11.72 9.88
N LYS A 221 -22.08 -11.88 11.16
CA LYS A 221 -21.07 -11.79 12.23
C LYS A 221 -20.48 -13.18 12.45
N THR A 222 -19.17 -13.24 12.56
CA THR A 222 -18.45 -14.46 12.94
C THR A 222 -17.51 -14.13 14.06
N ASP A 223 -17.78 -14.64 15.24
CA ASP A 223 -16.91 -14.52 16.40
C ASP A 223 -16.15 -15.85 16.56
N ALA A 224 -14.82 -15.78 16.62
CA ALA A 224 -13.97 -16.92 16.91
C ALA A 224 -13.11 -16.60 18.14
N GLU A 225 -13.25 -17.41 19.17
CA GLU A 225 -12.43 -17.36 20.37
C GLU A 225 -11.54 -18.60 20.42
N LEU A 226 -10.25 -18.38 20.46
CA LEU A 226 -9.24 -19.42 20.64
C LEU A 226 -8.55 -19.17 21.98
N VAL A 227 -8.77 -20.07 22.92
CA VAL A 227 -8.08 -20.12 24.20
C VAL A 227 -6.95 -21.15 24.15
#